data_f5347ff502a7f15ecf25ba351a4963b1
#
_entry.id   f5347ff502a7f15ecf25ba351a4963b1
#
_cell.length_a   1.000
_cell.length_b   1.000
_cell.length_c   1.000
_cell.angle_alpha   90.00
_cell.angle_beta   90.00
_cell.angle_gamma   90.00
#
_symmetry.space_group_name_H-M   'P 1'
#
loop_
_entity.id
_entity.type
_entity.pdbx_description
1 polymer ?
#
loop_
_entity_poly.entity_id
_entity_poly.type
_entity_poly.pdbx_seq_one_letter_code
_entity_poly.pdbx_strand_id
1 'polypeptide(L)'
;MNDQYTHYRRALIEELQPAMGCTEPIALAYAAAEAGRRLGGYPEEIEVEVSRNIVKNVKSVIVPNTGGLYGIEAAVAAGFVARRPEAKLQVLAEITDAERAEIGRRVKEPMVVRQSNEPDVFFIRITGRLNGRTDTVTIRTYHTNITCIEEDGHKILSEGDRPQEERTVEKWRIADLIAAARVMPLGDLEPCLAAQIEKNLAIAREGLSKNWGCGIGRVLLSRTEVETPLVLRARAWAAAGSDARMNGCELPVVIVSGSGNQGITASVPVAVYAQGLGVPHEKLLRGVLLSDLITVALKQGIGKLSAYCGAVSAGCGAGAGIAYLMDCTNEEIEKVISNALAISSGLLCDGAKSSCAAKISMSVEGAILALDMVKNDCAFRPGDGIVQETTDDTAAAVGRIASRGMVGTDREIIRVMLGES
;
A
#
# COMPACT_ATOMS: atom_id res chain seq x y z
N MET A 1 19.16 4.30 27.83
CA MET A 1 19.17 5.59 27.13
C MET A 1 17.90 5.66 26.29
N ASN A 2 17.04 6.63 26.55
CA ASN A 2 15.84 6.84 25.73
C ASN A 2 16.36 7.39 24.38
N ASP A 3 16.43 6.54 23.36
CA ASP A 3 16.84 6.95 22.02
C ASP A 3 15.71 7.83 21.45
N GLN A 4 16.02 9.08 21.16
CA GLN A 4 15.08 10.07 20.64
C GLN A 4 14.38 9.63 19.34
N TYR A 5 14.89 8.60 18.67
CA TYR A 5 14.33 8.05 17.42
C TYR A 5 13.50 6.78 17.62
N THR A 6 13.30 6.31 18.84
CA THR A 6 12.58 5.05 19.15
C THR A 6 11.18 5.05 18.55
N HIS A 7 10.47 6.20 18.57
CA HIS A 7 9.13 6.31 18.02
C HIS A 7 9.09 6.17 16.49
N TYR A 8 10.08 6.69 15.75
CA TYR A 8 10.19 6.50 14.28
C TYR A 8 10.47 5.04 13.95
N ARG A 9 11.43 4.41 14.64
CA ARG A 9 11.77 2.99 14.41
C ARG A 9 10.57 2.09 14.66
N ARG A 10 9.92 2.25 15.82
CA ARG A 10 8.74 1.45 16.16
C ARG A 10 7.62 1.62 15.12
N ALA A 11 7.31 2.84 14.73
CA ALA A 11 6.31 3.10 13.72
C ALA A 11 6.63 2.43 12.37
N LEU A 12 7.91 2.48 11.93
CA LEU A 12 8.30 1.82 10.69
C LEU A 12 8.29 0.29 10.80
N ILE A 13 8.71 -0.31 11.92
CA ILE A 13 8.62 -1.76 12.13
C ILE A 13 7.16 -2.23 12.07
N GLU A 14 6.22 -1.44 12.59
CA GLU A 14 4.79 -1.73 12.52
C GLU A 14 4.23 -1.58 11.08
N GLU A 15 4.77 -0.64 10.28
CA GLU A 15 4.33 -0.37 8.91
C GLU A 15 4.97 -1.29 7.87
N LEU A 16 6.24 -1.69 8.05
CA LEU A 16 7.00 -2.49 7.10
C LEU A 16 6.70 -3.99 7.28
N GLN A 17 5.52 -4.41 6.88
CA GLN A 17 5.09 -5.80 7.02
C GLN A 17 5.08 -6.53 5.68
N PRO A 18 5.47 -7.81 5.64
CA PRO A 18 5.33 -8.63 4.45
C PRO A 18 3.85 -8.90 4.16
N ALA A 19 3.46 -8.80 2.89
CA ALA A 19 2.11 -9.08 2.43
C ALA A 19 2.15 -9.70 1.03
N MET A 20 1.17 -10.54 0.72
CA MET A 20 1.01 -11.16 -0.59
C MET A 20 -0.18 -10.52 -1.33
N GLY A 21 0.01 -10.16 -2.59
CA GLY A 21 -1.05 -9.56 -3.40
C GLY A 21 -1.59 -8.23 -2.86
N CYS A 22 -2.85 -7.90 -3.19
CA CYS A 22 -3.50 -6.70 -2.69
C CYS A 22 -4.01 -6.91 -1.26
N THR A 23 -3.78 -5.93 -0.40
CA THR A 23 -4.05 -6.03 1.05
C THR A 23 -5.53 -6.10 1.41
N GLU A 24 -6.42 -5.47 0.64
CA GLU A 24 -7.86 -5.48 0.91
C GLU A 24 -8.52 -6.85 0.64
N PRO A 25 -8.28 -7.55 -0.49
CA PRO A 25 -8.73 -8.94 -0.64
C PRO A 25 -8.18 -9.86 0.43
N ILE A 26 -6.92 -9.64 0.83
CA ILE A 26 -6.30 -10.46 1.88
C ILE A 26 -6.94 -10.18 3.25
N ALA A 27 -7.37 -8.94 3.54
CA ALA A 27 -8.12 -8.65 4.77
C ALA A 27 -9.49 -9.35 4.80
N LEU A 28 -10.18 -9.46 3.66
CA LEU A 28 -11.40 -10.27 3.53
C LEU A 28 -11.10 -11.76 3.77
N ALA A 29 -10.06 -12.29 3.13
CA ALA A 29 -9.65 -13.67 3.33
C ALA A 29 -9.23 -13.94 4.79
N TYR A 30 -8.57 -12.99 5.44
CA TYR A 30 -8.18 -13.09 6.85
C TYR A 30 -9.40 -13.15 7.78
N ALA A 31 -10.39 -12.27 7.59
CA ALA A 31 -11.63 -12.32 8.37
C ALA A 31 -12.40 -13.63 8.14
N ALA A 32 -12.50 -14.08 6.88
CA ALA A 32 -13.14 -15.35 6.53
C ALA A 32 -12.40 -16.57 7.10
N ALA A 33 -11.05 -16.53 7.11
CA ALA A 33 -10.25 -17.60 7.68
C ALA A 33 -10.44 -17.71 9.20
N GLU A 34 -10.55 -16.59 9.93
CA GLU A 34 -10.83 -16.60 11.36
C GLU A 34 -12.23 -17.17 11.63
N ALA A 35 -13.26 -16.72 10.91
CA ALA A 35 -14.62 -17.26 11.05
C ALA A 35 -14.68 -18.76 10.71
N GLY A 36 -14.05 -19.19 9.62
CA GLY A 36 -13.99 -20.58 9.20
C GLY A 36 -13.24 -21.51 10.15
N ARG A 37 -12.15 -21.02 10.75
CA ARG A 37 -11.40 -21.75 11.79
C ARG A 37 -12.28 -22.01 13.02
N ARG A 38 -13.06 -21.00 13.44
CA ARG A 38 -13.95 -21.08 14.60
C ARG A 38 -15.15 -21.98 14.35
N LEU A 39 -15.76 -21.91 13.16
CA LEU A 39 -16.84 -22.80 12.74
C LEU A 39 -16.37 -24.25 12.56
N GLY A 40 -15.10 -24.48 12.32
CA GLY A 40 -14.52 -25.81 12.04
C GLY A 40 -14.76 -26.32 10.63
N GLY A 41 -15.25 -25.50 9.70
CA GLY A 41 -15.55 -25.89 8.34
C GLY A 41 -15.89 -24.73 7.39
N TYR A 42 -16.18 -25.06 6.14
CA TYR A 42 -16.72 -24.11 5.18
C TYR A 42 -18.21 -23.89 5.45
N PRO A 43 -18.68 -22.63 5.59
CA PRO A 43 -20.07 -22.36 5.95
C PRO A 43 -21.05 -22.70 4.82
N GLU A 44 -22.29 -23.03 5.20
CA GLU A 44 -23.43 -23.26 4.31
C GLU A 44 -24.03 -21.96 3.81
N GLU A 45 -23.99 -20.91 4.64
CA GLU A 45 -24.43 -19.56 4.32
C GLU A 45 -23.34 -18.56 4.66
N ILE A 46 -23.13 -17.60 3.75
CA ILE A 46 -22.12 -16.54 3.90
C ILE A 46 -22.78 -15.18 3.65
N GLU A 47 -22.59 -14.27 4.59
CA GLU A 47 -22.96 -12.87 4.45
C GLU A 47 -21.72 -11.98 4.65
N VAL A 48 -21.51 -11.04 3.72
CA VAL A 48 -20.39 -10.13 3.68
C VAL A 48 -20.90 -8.70 3.66
N GLU A 49 -20.48 -7.90 4.62
CA GLU A 49 -20.80 -6.47 4.68
C GLU A 49 -19.49 -5.68 4.63
N VAL A 50 -19.36 -4.76 3.68
CA VAL A 50 -18.11 -4.02 3.43
C VAL A 50 -18.34 -2.55 3.13
N SER A 51 -17.38 -1.70 3.50
CA SER A 51 -17.40 -0.29 3.09
C SER A 51 -17.24 -0.15 1.57
N ARG A 52 -17.71 0.99 1.04
CA ARG A 52 -17.58 1.33 -0.39
C ARG A 52 -16.14 1.28 -0.88
N ASN A 53 -15.19 1.69 -0.06
CA ASN A 53 -13.78 1.68 -0.42
C ASN A 53 -13.20 0.27 -0.52
N ILE A 54 -13.69 -0.69 0.26
CA ILE A 54 -13.34 -2.11 0.10
C ILE A 54 -13.86 -2.63 -1.24
N VAL A 55 -15.12 -2.33 -1.61
CA VAL A 55 -15.67 -2.69 -2.93
C VAL A 55 -14.77 -2.13 -4.05
N LYS A 56 -14.45 -0.82 -3.98
CA LYS A 56 -13.58 -0.16 -4.97
C LYS A 56 -12.24 -0.85 -5.15
N ASN A 57 -11.60 -1.26 -4.05
CA ASN A 57 -10.25 -1.80 -4.08
C ASN A 57 -10.18 -3.31 -4.36
N VAL A 58 -11.29 -4.03 -4.22
CA VAL A 58 -11.31 -5.50 -4.40
C VAL A 58 -11.90 -5.92 -5.75
N LYS A 59 -12.83 -5.15 -6.31
CA LYS A 59 -13.65 -5.53 -7.48
C LYS A 59 -12.84 -6.08 -8.67
N SER A 60 -11.67 -5.52 -8.96
CA SER A 60 -10.92 -5.81 -10.19
C SER A 60 -9.54 -6.41 -9.95
N VAL A 61 -9.20 -6.76 -8.72
CA VAL A 61 -7.88 -7.29 -8.39
C VAL A 61 -7.90 -8.81 -8.27
N ILE A 62 -6.88 -9.47 -8.79
CA ILE A 62 -6.73 -10.93 -8.68
C ILE A 62 -6.33 -11.27 -7.24
N VAL A 63 -7.04 -12.25 -6.67
CA VAL A 63 -6.73 -12.82 -5.36
C VAL A 63 -5.58 -13.82 -5.53
N PRO A 64 -4.46 -13.66 -4.81
CA PRO A 64 -3.30 -14.53 -5.01
C PRO A 64 -3.62 -15.99 -4.65
N ASN A 65 -2.91 -16.91 -5.30
CA ASN A 65 -3.02 -18.36 -5.11
C ASN A 65 -4.40 -18.99 -5.43
N THR A 66 -5.30 -18.24 -6.08
CA THR A 66 -6.66 -18.75 -6.43
C THR A 66 -6.80 -19.23 -7.88
N GLY A 67 -5.71 -19.20 -8.68
CA GLY A 67 -5.77 -19.54 -10.10
C GLY A 67 -6.41 -18.45 -10.97
N GLY A 68 -6.26 -17.17 -10.58
CA GLY A 68 -6.74 -16.02 -11.37
C GLY A 68 -8.15 -15.53 -11.01
N LEU A 69 -8.74 -16.01 -9.92
CA LEU A 69 -10.03 -15.51 -9.44
C LEU A 69 -9.88 -14.09 -8.86
N TYR A 70 -10.93 -13.29 -8.94
CA TYR A 70 -10.95 -11.91 -8.49
C TYR A 70 -12.26 -11.57 -7.77
N GLY A 71 -12.25 -10.46 -7.03
CA GLY A 71 -13.44 -9.96 -6.36
C GLY A 71 -13.58 -10.39 -4.90
N ILE A 72 -14.65 -9.93 -4.27
CA ILE A 72 -14.95 -10.17 -2.86
C ILE A 72 -15.23 -11.66 -2.62
N GLU A 73 -16.02 -12.27 -3.48
CA GLU A 73 -16.43 -13.66 -3.38
C GLU A 73 -15.22 -14.60 -3.42
N ALA A 74 -14.26 -14.32 -4.32
CA ALA A 74 -13.04 -15.12 -4.42
C ALA A 74 -12.18 -15.00 -3.16
N ALA A 75 -12.03 -13.77 -2.61
CA ALA A 75 -11.26 -13.55 -1.40
C ALA A 75 -11.87 -14.24 -0.18
N VAL A 76 -13.19 -14.13 -0.02
CA VAL A 76 -13.93 -14.74 1.10
C VAL A 76 -13.92 -16.27 1.00
N ALA A 77 -14.19 -16.84 -0.18
CA ALA A 77 -14.11 -18.28 -0.39
C ALA A 77 -12.71 -18.83 -0.11
N ALA A 78 -11.66 -18.12 -0.58
CA ALA A 78 -10.28 -18.50 -0.32
C ALA A 78 -9.95 -18.50 1.19
N GLY A 79 -10.41 -17.50 1.93
CA GLY A 79 -10.24 -17.43 3.38
C GLY A 79 -10.90 -18.59 4.13
N PHE A 80 -12.16 -18.88 3.82
CA PHE A 80 -12.90 -20.00 4.43
C PHE A 80 -12.31 -21.38 4.09
N VAL A 81 -11.66 -21.52 2.94
CA VAL A 81 -10.94 -22.76 2.60
C VAL A 81 -9.59 -22.82 3.34
N ALA A 82 -8.83 -21.72 3.35
CA ALA A 82 -7.51 -21.67 3.96
C ALA A 82 -7.51 -21.90 5.49
N ARG A 83 -8.37 -21.20 6.23
CA ARG A 83 -8.55 -21.30 7.70
C ARG A 83 -7.24 -21.16 8.52
N ARG A 84 -6.28 -20.37 8.03
CA ARG A 84 -4.96 -20.11 8.66
C ARG A 84 -4.82 -18.64 9.07
N PRO A 85 -5.70 -18.11 9.98
CA PRO A 85 -5.70 -16.67 10.32
C PRO A 85 -4.43 -16.20 11.01
N GLU A 86 -3.64 -17.09 11.62
CA GLU A 86 -2.36 -16.78 12.24
C GLU A 86 -1.36 -16.18 11.24
N ALA A 87 -1.49 -16.50 9.95
CA ALA A 87 -0.65 -15.97 8.89
C ALA A 87 -1.03 -14.52 8.47
N LYS A 88 -2.12 -13.94 9.01
CA LYS A 88 -2.56 -12.55 8.78
C LYS A 88 -2.55 -12.17 7.29
N LEU A 89 -1.71 -11.20 6.87
CA LEU A 89 -1.61 -10.75 5.48
C LEU A 89 -0.94 -11.77 4.53
N GLN A 90 -0.57 -12.93 5.02
CA GLN A 90 -0.07 -14.08 4.26
C GLN A 90 -1.02 -15.28 4.35
N VAL A 91 -2.28 -15.09 4.74
CA VAL A 91 -3.29 -16.14 4.96
C VAL A 91 -3.49 -17.07 3.76
N LEU A 92 -3.20 -16.61 2.55
CA LEU A 92 -3.29 -17.39 1.30
C LEU A 92 -1.93 -17.85 0.75
N ALA A 93 -0.81 -17.67 1.52
CA ALA A 93 0.52 -17.98 1.02
C ALA A 93 0.73 -19.48 0.73
N GLU A 94 0.12 -20.34 1.52
CA GLU A 94 0.32 -21.79 1.49
C GLU A 94 -0.90 -22.54 0.93
N ILE A 95 -1.62 -21.95 -0.04
CA ILE A 95 -2.74 -22.61 -0.71
C ILE A 95 -2.22 -23.79 -1.55
N THR A 96 -2.68 -24.98 -1.23
CA THR A 96 -2.40 -26.21 -1.98
C THR A 96 -3.24 -26.29 -3.27
N ASP A 97 -2.84 -27.16 -4.21
CA ASP A 97 -3.62 -27.39 -5.43
C ASP A 97 -5.02 -27.92 -5.14
N ALA A 98 -5.18 -28.75 -4.10
CA ALA A 98 -6.49 -29.24 -3.65
C ALA A 98 -7.37 -28.10 -3.13
N GLU A 99 -6.82 -27.22 -2.28
CA GLU A 99 -7.52 -26.04 -1.78
C GLU A 99 -7.87 -25.08 -2.93
N ARG A 100 -6.95 -24.87 -3.89
CA ARG A 100 -7.21 -24.05 -5.08
C ARG A 100 -8.37 -24.58 -5.90
N ALA A 101 -8.44 -25.89 -6.10
CA ALA A 101 -9.55 -26.53 -6.78
C ALA A 101 -10.86 -26.39 -5.99
N GLU A 102 -10.81 -26.47 -4.66
CA GLU A 102 -11.95 -26.22 -3.80
C GLU A 102 -12.43 -24.77 -3.88
N ILE A 103 -11.54 -23.80 -3.79
CA ILE A 103 -11.86 -22.37 -3.94
C ILE A 103 -12.59 -22.13 -5.27
N GLY A 104 -12.10 -22.74 -6.38
CA GLY A 104 -12.72 -22.64 -7.69
C GLY A 104 -14.14 -23.21 -7.77
N ARG A 105 -14.51 -24.15 -6.90
CA ARG A 105 -15.89 -24.65 -6.74
C ARG A 105 -16.72 -23.71 -5.86
N ARG A 106 -16.20 -23.35 -4.70
CA ARG A 106 -16.89 -22.58 -3.65
C ARG A 106 -17.23 -21.15 -4.06
N VAL A 107 -16.40 -20.51 -4.90
CA VAL A 107 -16.69 -19.17 -5.42
C VAL A 107 -17.98 -19.08 -6.25
N LYS A 108 -18.48 -20.22 -6.72
CA LYS A 108 -19.74 -20.31 -7.51
C LYS A 108 -20.97 -20.49 -6.62
N GLU A 109 -20.78 -20.81 -5.34
CA GLU A 109 -21.86 -20.93 -4.38
C GLU A 109 -22.38 -19.53 -4.01
N PRO A 110 -23.70 -19.37 -3.78
CA PRO A 110 -24.27 -18.08 -3.49
C PRO A 110 -23.74 -17.55 -2.15
N MET A 111 -23.33 -16.27 -2.15
CA MET A 111 -23.08 -15.50 -0.93
C MET A 111 -23.75 -14.13 -1.03
N VAL A 112 -24.14 -13.58 0.10
CA VAL A 112 -24.79 -12.28 0.17
C VAL A 112 -23.73 -11.22 0.42
N VAL A 113 -23.45 -10.38 -0.57
CA VAL A 113 -22.54 -9.25 -0.43
C VAL A 113 -23.34 -7.95 -0.34
N ARG A 114 -23.17 -7.20 0.73
CA ARG A 114 -23.86 -5.93 0.97
C ARG A 114 -22.86 -4.80 1.24
N GLN A 115 -23.23 -3.61 0.78
CA GLN A 115 -22.53 -2.40 1.15
C GLN A 115 -22.94 -1.97 2.56
N SER A 116 -21.95 -1.67 3.40
CA SER A 116 -22.17 -1.18 4.76
C SER A 116 -22.64 0.28 4.78
N ASN A 117 -23.49 0.60 5.75
CA ASN A 117 -23.86 1.96 6.12
C ASN A 117 -22.97 2.53 7.24
N GLU A 118 -22.00 1.77 7.74
CA GLU A 118 -21.04 2.22 8.74
C GLU A 118 -20.21 3.40 8.19
N PRO A 119 -19.86 4.38 9.05
CA PRO A 119 -19.10 5.56 8.62
C PRO A 119 -17.63 5.25 8.28
N ASP A 120 -17.15 4.08 8.66
CA ASP A 120 -15.76 3.68 8.50
C ASP A 120 -15.37 3.56 7.03
N VAL A 121 -14.28 4.21 6.65
CA VAL A 121 -13.68 4.09 5.31
C VAL A 121 -13.16 2.67 5.06
N PHE A 122 -12.67 2.00 6.12
CA PHE A 122 -12.24 0.61 6.11
C PHE A 122 -13.11 -0.22 7.05
N PHE A 123 -14.04 -0.96 6.50
CA PHE A 123 -14.95 -1.84 7.23
C PHE A 123 -15.18 -3.14 6.48
N ILE A 124 -15.02 -4.25 7.19
CA ILE A 124 -15.31 -5.61 6.73
C ILE A 124 -16.01 -6.35 7.86
N ARG A 125 -17.17 -6.93 7.59
CA ARG A 125 -17.87 -7.88 8.46
C ARG A 125 -18.21 -9.12 7.66
N ILE A 126 -17.79 -10.29 8.14
CA ILE A 126 -18.05 -11.58 7.52
C ILE A 126 -18.78 -12.45 8.53
N THR A 127 -19.95 -12.94 8.14
CA THR A 127 -20.76 -13.88 8.91
C THR A 127 -20.84 -15.20 8.16
N GLY A 128 -20.49 -16.28 8.82
CA GLY A 128 -20.65 -17.66 8.33
C GLY A 128 -21.63 -18.44 9.21
N ARG A 129 -22.44 -19.32 8.59
CA ARG A 129 -23.31 -20.26 9.31
C ARG A 129 -23.02 -21.68 8.89
N LEU A 130 -22.87 -22.57 9.86
CA LEU A 130 -22.59 -23.99 9.66
C LEU A 130 -23.21 -24.84 10.77
N ASN A 131 -24.02 -25.84 10.41
CA ASN A 131 -24.64 -26.75 11.37
C ASN A 131 -25.39 -26.04 12.51
N GLY A 132 -26.10 -24.97 12.19
CA GLY A 132 -26.84 -24.15 13.17
C GLY A 132 -26.00 -23.22 14.04
N ARG A 133 -24.67 -23.21 13.90
CA ARG A 133 -23.76 -22.24 14.55
C ARG A 133 -23.51 -21.05 13.63
N THR A 134 -23.36 -19.90 14.24
CA THR A 134 -23.03 -18.64 13.53
C THR A 134 -21.76 -18.03 14.11
N ASP A 135 -20.82 -17.64 13.24
CA ASP A 135 -19.63 -16.88 13.63
C ASP A 135 -19.53 -15.62 12.78
N THR A 136 -19.25 -14.50 13.41
CA THR A 136 -19.09 -13.19 12.76
C THR A 136 -17.79 -12.56 13.16
N VAL A 137 -17.00 -12.13 12.17
CA VAL A 137 -15.73 -11.43 12.36
C VAL A 137 -15.81 -10.05 11.72
N THR A 138 -15.46 -9.00 12.52
CA THR A 138 -15.44 -7.61 12.04
C THR A 138 -14.03 -7.05 12.10
N ILE A 139 -13.58 -6.46 10.99
CA ILE A 139 -12.33 -5.71 10.86
C ILE A 139 -12.66 -4.24 10.62
N ARG A 140 -11.99 -3.32 11.35
CA ARG A 140 -12.12 -1.87 11.18
C ARG A 140 -10.75 -1.21 11.10
N THR A 141 -10.69 -0.03 10.50
CA THR A 141 -9.54 0.89 10.43
C THR A 141 -8.33 0.42 9.66
N TYR A 142 -7.87 -0.82 9.79
CA TYR A 142 -6.76 -1.40 9.02
C TYR A 142 -6.85 -2.92 8.90
N HIS A 143 -6.13 -3.45 7.93
CA HIS A 143 -6.30 -4.78 7.34
C HIS A 143 -6.29 -5.97 8.31
N THR A 144 -5.61 -5.86 9.46
CA THR A 144 -5.47 -6.95 10.44
C THR A 144 -6.14 -6.64 11.78
N ASN A 145 -6.89 -5.53 11.87
CA ASN A 145 -7.52 -5.11 13.11
C ASN A 145 -8.91 -5.75 13.27
N ILE A 146 -8.96 -6.95 13.81
CA ILE A 146 -10.21 -7.57 14.23
C ILE A 146 -10.71 -6.85 15.48
N THR A 147 -11.82 -6.13 15.36
CA THR A 147 -12.42 -5.35 16.45
C THR A 147 -13.58 -6.06 17.14
N CYS A 148 -14.20 -7.03 16.48
CA CYS A 148 -15.31 -7.79 17.05
C CYS A 148 -15.31 -9.21 16.50
N ILE A 149 -15.56 -10.18 17.39
CA ILE A 149 -15.91 -11.56 17.05
C ILE A 149 -17.18 -11.91 17.83
N GLU A 150 -18.17 -12.46 17.12
CA GLU A 150 -19.43 -12.92 17.71
C GLU A 150 -19.65 -14.39 17.36
N GLU A 151 -20.05 -15.21 18.34
CA GLU A 151 -20.44 -16.62 18.18
C GLU A 151 -21.86 -16.77 18.67
N ASP A 152 -22.76 -17.25 17.81
CA ASP A 152 -24.18 -17.45 18.09
C ASP A 152 -24.87 -16.18 18.72
N GLY A 153 -24.45 -15.00 18.23
CA GLY A 153 -24.96 -13.70 18.71
C GLY A 153 -24.32 -13.20 20.00
N HIS A 154 -23.38 -13.94 20.58
CA HIS A 154 -22.64 -13.51 21.77
C HIS A 154 -21.26 -12.95 21.38
N LYS A 155 -20.95 -11.74 21.85
CA LYS A 155 -19.62 -11.14 21.64
C LYS A 155 -18.57 -11.85 22.47
N ILE A 156 -17.59 -12.47 21.81
CA ILE A 156 -16.44 -13.14 22.43
C ILE A 156 -15.22 -12.21 22.48
N LEU A 157 -15.05 -11.43 21.43
CA LEU A 157 -14.10 -10.34 21.35
C LEU A 157 -14.90 -9.07 21.05
N SER A 158 -14.86 -8.13 21.94
CA SER A 158 -15.21 -6.75 21.68
C SER A 158 -14.04 -5.96 22.19
N GLU A 159 -13.10 -5.69 21.32
CA GLU A 159 -12.27 -4.50 21.53
C GLU A 159 -13.26 -3.38 21.27
N GLY A 160 -13.88 -2.88 22.35
CA GLY A 160 -14.75 -1.70 22.33
C GLY A 160 -14.01 -0.69 21.46
N ASP A 161 -14.70 0.00 20.56
CA ASP A 161 -14.08 0.96 19.65
C ASP A 161 -12.88 1.56 20.37
N ARG A 162 -11.68 0.94 20.15
CA ARG A 162 -10.50 1.67 20.55
C ARG A 162 -10.71 2.93 19.77
N PRO A 163 -11.00 4.06 20.48
CA PRO A 163 -11.01 5.32 19.80
C PRO A 163 -9.73 5.18 19.03
N GLN A 164 -9.82 5.26 17.71
CA GLN A 164 -8.64 5.55 16.93
C GLN A 164 -7.78 6.25 17.94
N GLU A 165 -6.86 5.44 18.66
CA GLU A 165 -5.93 6.18 19.47
C GLU A 165 -5.61 7.22 18.49
N GLU A 166 -6.20 8.44 18.71
CA GLU A 166 -5.54 9.56 18.12
C GLU A 166 -4.17 9.20 18.53
N ARG A 167 -3.50 8.39 17.66
CA ARG A 167 -2.08 8.36 17.70
C ARG A 167 -1.92 9.85 17.64
N THR A 168 -1.68 10.46 18.80
CA THR A 168 -1.09 11.78 18.89
C THR A 168 0.22 11.51 18.22
N VAL A 169 0.08 11.31 16.91
CA VAL A 169 1.18 11.26 15.99
C VAL A 169 1.61 12.69 16.10
N GLU A 170 2.54 12.92 17.02
CA GLU A 170 3.35 14.12 16.99
C GLU A 170 3.59 14.34 15.52
N LYS A 171 3.02 15.44 15.00
CA LYS A 171 3.04 15.71 13.58
C LYS A 171 4.50 15.65 13.17
N TRP A 172 4.88 14.57 12.50
CA TRP A 172 6.26 14.37 12.10
C TRP A 172 6.66 15.51 11.18
N ARG A 173 7.66 16.25 11.59
CA ARG A 173 8.18 17.35 10.78
C ARG A 173 9.16 16.80 9.76
N ILE A 174 8.98 17.17 8.51
CA ILE A 174 9.77 16.66 7.38
C ILE A 174 11.27 16.91 7.61
N ALA A 175 11.65 18.11 8.09
CA ALA A 175 13.02 18.43 8.41
C ALA A 175 13.63 17.47 9.46
N ASP A 176 12.86 17.10 10.50
CA ASP A 176 13.30 16.19 11.55
C ASP A 176 13.49 14.76 11.02
N LEU A 177 12.61 14.32 10.09
CA LEU A 177 12.74 13.01 9.43
C LEU A 177 13.97 12.91 8.55
N ILE A 178 14.29 13.98 7.80
CA ILE A 178 15.51 14.07 6.98
C ILE A 178 16.76 14.00 7.87
N ALA A 179 16.77 14.75 8.97
CA ALA A 179 17.86 14.72 9.94
C ALA A 179 17.98 13.34 10.61
N ALA A 180 16.87 12.75 11.03
CA ALA A 180 16.83 11.41 11.64
C ALA A 180 17.40 10.33 10.70
N ALA A 181 16.99 10.31 9.43
CA ALA A 181 17.47 9.32 8.48
C ALA A 181 18.99 9.31 8.29
N ARG A 182 19.66 10.46 8.49
CA ARG A 182 21.12 10.57 8.39
C ARG A 182 21.87 9.92 9.55
N VAL A 183 21.32 9.99 10.77
CA VAL A 183 22.07 9.66 11.99
C VAL A 183 21.42 8.62 12.89
N MET A 184 20.13 8.32 12.68
CA MET A 184 19.40 7.35 13.50
C MET A 184 20.07 5.97 13.40
N PRO A 185 20.33 5.27 14.52
CA PRO A 185 20.78 3.88 14.50
C PRO A 185 19.72 2.99 13.83
N LEU A 186 20.13 2.18 12.86
CA LEU A 186 19.21 1.28 12.16
C LEU A 186 18.72 0.16 13.07
N GLY A 187 19.64 -0.51 13.80
CA GLY A 187 19.31 -1.52 14.80
C GLY A 187 18.34 -2.60 14.28
N ASP A 188 17.24 -2.77 14.98
CA ASP A 188 16.17 -3.73 14.67
C ASP A 188 15.35 -3.38 13.41
N LEU A 189 15.49 -2.17 12.87
CA LEU A 189 14.87 -1.74 11.62
C LEU A 189 15.65 -2.23 10.37
N GLU A 190 16.96 -2.46 10.49
CA GLU A 190 17.80 -2.88 9.37
C GLU A 190 17.29 -4.15 8.67
N PRO A 191 16.92 -5.24 9.37
CA PRO A 191 16.33 -6.42 8.74
C PRO A 191 15.03 -6.13 7.99
N CYS A 192 14.19 -5.19 8.49
CA CYS A 192 12.94 -4.80 7.84
C CYS A 192 13.21 -4.08 6.50
N LEU A 193 14.15 -3.13 6.50
CA LEU A 193 14.57 -2.40 5.29
C LEU A 193 15.23 -3.34 4.27
N ALA A 194 16.10 -4.24 4.72
CA ALA A 194 16.74 -5.23 3.86
C ALA A 194 15.71 -6.16 3.21
N ALA A 195 14.75 -6.66 3.99
CA ALA A 195 13.65 -7.49 3.48
C ALA A 195 12.75 -6.72 2.51
N GLN A 196 12.50 -5.43 2.73
CA GLN A 196 11.74 -4.59 1.82
C GLN A 196 12.46 -4.45 0.47
N ILE A 197 13.75 -4.13 0.47
CA ILE A 197 14.55 -4.00 -0.73
C ILE A 197 14.57 -5.33 -1.49
N GLU A 198 14.88 -6.44 -0.82
CA GLU A 198 14.97 -7.75 -1.42
C GLU A 198 13.66 -8.19 -2.08
N LYS A 199 12.56 -8.19 -1.32
CA LYS A 199 11.26 -8.69 -1.79
C LYS A 199 10.66 -7.79 -2.87
N ASN A 200 10.77 -6.47 -2.72
CA ASN A 200 10.21 -5.53 -3.69
C ASN A 200 11.02 -5.51 -5.00
N LEU A 201 12.33 -5.72 -4.96
CA LEU A 201 13.14 -5.95 -6.16
C LEU A 201 12.85 -7.31 -6.80
N ALA A 202 12.57 -8.35 -6.02
CA ALA A 202 12.24 -9.67 -6.54
C ALA A 202 10.96 -9.63 -7.39
N ILE A 203 9.89 -9.02 -6.89
CA ILE A 203 8.64 -8.89 -7.65
C ILE A 203 8.79 -7.92 -8.84
N ALA A 204 9.62 -6.89 -8.74
CA ALA A 204 9.93 -6.01 -9.87
C ALA A 204 10.65 -6.77 -11.00
N ARG A 205 11.61 -7.61 -10.65
CA ARG A 205 12.31 -8.49 -11.60
C ARG A 205 11.35 -9.49 -12.26
N GLU A 206 10.45 -10.07 -11.48
CA GLU A 206 9.40 -10.96 -11.96
C GLU A 206 8.51 -10.25 -12.99
N GLY A 207 8.08 -9.02 -12.70
CA GLY A 207 7.25 -8.20 -13.59
C GLY A 207 7.95 -7.81 -14.88
N LEU A 208 9.29 -7.69 -14.88
CA LEU A 208 10.09 -7.46 -16.10
C LEU A 208 10.30 -8.73 -16.91
N SER A 209 10.41 -9.90 -16.27
CA SER A 209 10.78 -11.16 -16.91
C SER A 209 9.60 -11.89 -17.53
N LYS A 210 8.37 -11.70 -17.02
CA LYS A 210 7.15 -12.40 -17.47
C LYS A 210 6.05 -11.45 -17.92
N ASN A 211 5.02 -12.02 -18.54
CA ASN A 211 3.85 -11.28 -19.01
C ASN A 211 2.85 -11.06 -17.85
N TRP A 212 2.99 -9.93 -17.16
CA TRP A 212 2.08 -9.51 -16.12
C TRP A 212 1.32 -8.26 -16.55
N GLY A 213 -0.01 -8.27 -16.41
CA GLY A 213 -0.89 -7.12 -16.64
C GLY A 213 -0.67 -6.44 -18.00
N CYS A 214 -0.53 -5.14 -17.99
CA CYS A 214 -0.26 -4.34 -19.20
C CYS A 214 1.23 -4.26 -19.56
N GLY A 215 2.12 -4.80 -18.71
CA GLY A 215 3.55 -4.81 -18.94
C GLY A 215 4.19 -3.42 -19.01
N ILE A 216 3.70 -2.47 -18.22
CA ILE A 216 4.15 -1.07 -18.25
C ILE A 216 5.65 -0.94 -18.10
N GLY A 217 6.25 -1.70 -17.15
CA GLY A 217 7.71 -1.69 -16.97
C GLY A 217 8.45 -2.12 -18.25
N ARG A 218 7.99 -3.15 -18.94
CA ARG A 218 8.60 -3.63 -20.19
C ARG A 218 8.39 -2.64 -21.35
N VAL A 219 7.20 -2.03 -21.44
CA VAL A 219 6.90 -0.97 -22.42
C VAL A 219 7.85 0.22 -22.23
N LEU A 220 8.16 0.60 -21.01
CA LEU A 220 9.11 1.67 -20.75
C LEU A 220 10.52 1.31 -21.20
N LEU A 221 10.99 0.09 -20.90
CA LEU A 221 12.34 -0.34 -21.30
C LEU A 221 12.49 -0.56 -22.81
N SER A 222 11.40 -0.88 -23.53
CA SER A 222 11.45 -1.05 -25.00
C SER A 222 11.67 0.25 -25.77
N ARG A 223 11.69 1.41 -25.11
CA ARG A 223 11.87 2.73 -25.74
C ARG A 223 13.34 3.10 -26.01
N THR A 224 14.27 2.31 -25.53
CA THR A 224 15.71 2.60 -25.66
C THR A 224 16.42 1.46 -26.38
N GLU A 225 17.17 1.81 -27.43
CA GLU A 225 18.02 0.87 -28.23
C GLU A 225 19.44 0.80 -27.68
N VAL A 226 19.82 1.70 -26.81
CA VAL A 226 21.15 1.85 -26.22
C VAL A 226 21.03 1.69 -24.69
N GLU A 227 21.97 2.19 -23.91
CA GLU A 227 21.93 2.13 -22.46
C GLU A 227 20.68 2.86 -21.90
N THR A 228 19.89 2.14 -21.09
CA THR A 228 18.66 2.69 -20.50
C THR A 228 18.99 3.75 -19.45
N PRO A 229 18.54 5.00 -19.59
CA PRO A 229 18.74 6.03 -18.59
C PRO A 229 18.25 5.60 -17.20
N LEU A 230 18.98 6.00 -16.15
CA LEU A 230 18.70 5.56 -14.78
C LEU A 230 17.27 5.92 -14.34
N VAL A 231 16.79 7.11 -14.70
CA VAL A 231 15.40 7.54 -14.47
C VAL A 231 14.38 6.57 -15.09
N LEU A 232 14.60 6.18 -16.33
CA LEU A 232 13.68 5.28 -17.04
C LEU A 232 13.72 3.87 -16.43
N ARG A 233 14.92 3.41 -16.02
CA ARG A 233 15.10 2.13 -15.35
C ARG A 233 14.38 2.10 -14.00
N ALA A 234 14.50 3.13 -13.17
CA ALA A 234 13.83 3.24 -11.88
C ALA A 234 12.31 3.19 -12.03
N ARG A 235 11.76 3.96 -12.98
CA ARG A 235 10.32 3.97 -13.30
C ARG A 235 9.82 2.61 -13.77
N ALA A 236 10.56 1.99 -14.68
CA ALA A 236 10.20 0.71 -15.27
C ALA A 236 10.19 -0.42 -14.24
N TRP A 237 11.18 -0.47 -13.35
CA TRP A 237 11.25 -1.49 -12.31
C TRP A 237 10.10 -1.33 -11.28
N ALA A 238 9.82 -0.11 -10.83
CA ALA A 238 8.71 0.14 -9.92
C ALA A 238 7.35 -0.21 -10.55
N ALA A 239 7.13 0.18 -11.80
CA ALA A 239 5.93 -0.18 -12.55
C ALA A 239 5.78 -1.69 -12.73
N ALA A 240 6.87 -2.41 -13.07
CA ALA A 240 6.88 -3.85 -13.26
C ALA A 240 6.50 -4.62 -11.99
N GLY A 241 6.98 -4.18 -10.83
CA GLY A 241 6.59 -4.76 -9.55
C GLY A 241 5.09 -4.64 -9.29
N SER A 242 4.51 -3.49 -9.65
CA SER A 242 3.06 -3.30 -9.57
C SER A 242 2.29 -4.10 -10.62
N ASP A 243 2.80 -4.20 -11.86
CA ASP A 243 2.21 -5.06 -12.91
C ASP A 243 2.06 -6.50 -12.40
N ALA A 244 3.14 -7.08 -11.85
CA ALA A 244 3.11 -8.43 -11.30
C ALA A 244 2.15 -8.53 -10.12
N ARG A 245 2.26 -7.63 -9.14
CA ARG A 245 1.45 -7.65 -7.92
C ARG A 245 -0.05 -7.55 -8.18
N MET A 246 -0.47 -6.63 -9.06
CA MET A 246 -1.88 -6.39 -9.35
C MET A 246 -2.53 -7.49 -10.19
N ASN A 247 -1.73 -8.34 -10.81
CA ASN A 247 -2.20 -9.41 -11.69
C ASN A 247 -1.95 -10.82 -11.13
N GLY A 248 -1.81 -10.94 -9.81
CA GLY A 248 -1.84 -12.21 -9.11
C GLY A 248 -0.48 -12.88 -8.89
N CYS A 249 0.64 -12.16 -9.05
CA CYS A 249 1.94 -12.70 -8.68
C CYS A 249 1.97 -13.07 -7.19
N GLU A 250 2.47 -14.26 -6.91
CA GLU A 250 2.49 -14.88 -5.58
C GLU A 250 3.70 -14.45 -4.73
N LEU A 251 4.64 -13.70 -5.32
CA LEU A 251 5.79 -13.18 -4.58
C LEU A 251 5.35 -12.16 -3.53
N PRO A 252 5.82 -12.29 -2.28
CA PRO A 252 5.52 -11.32 -1.24
C PRO A 252 6.22 -9.99 -1.50
N VAL A 253 5.60 -8.90 -1.03
CA VAL A 253 6.18 -7.57 -0.96
C VAL A 253 6.20 -7.08 0.48
N VAL A 254 7.07 -6.12 0.81
CA VAL A 254 6.95 -5.38 2.06
C VAL A 254 6.16 -4.11 1.79
N ILE A 255 5.07 -3.95 2.54
CA ILE A 255 4.14 -2.82 2.40
C ILE A 255 4.65 -1.57 3.11
N VAL A 256 4.17 -0.40 2.69
CA VAL A 256 4.28 0.87 3.42
C VAL A 256 2.90 1.51 3.48
N SER A 257 2.52 2.03 4.63
CA SER A 257 1.19 2.64 4.87
C SER A 257 0.03 1.76 4.39
N GLY A 258 0.13 0.44 4.65
CA GLY A 258 -0.89 -0.55 4.35
C GLY A 258 -0.99 -0.94 2.87
N SER A 259 -0.05 -0.54 2.01
CA SER A 259 -0.08 -0.86 0.57
C SER A 259 1.25 -1.38 0.03
N GLY A 260 1.21 -2.54 -0.64
CA GLY A 260 2.39 -3.08 -1.33
C GLY A 260 2.84 -2.24 -2.51
N ASN A 261 1.92 -1.61 -3.24
CA ASN A 261 2.28 -0.67 -4.30
C ASN A 261 3.05 0.55 -3.75
N GLN A 262 2.70 1.03 -2.57
CA GLN A 262 3.46 2.09 -1.91
C GLN A 262 4.84 1.59 -1.47
N GLY A 263 4.92 0.38 -0.90
CA GLY A 263 6.21 -0.24 -0.55
C GLY A 263 7.14 -0.41 -1.74
N ILE A 264 6.62 -0.91 -2.88
CA ILE A 264 7.37 -1.01 -4.15
C ILE A 264 7.84 0.39 -4.61
N THR A 265 6.94 1.38 -4.60
CA THR A 265 7.24 2.73 -5.09
C THR A 265 8.26 3.44 -4.20
N ALA A 266 8.20 3.24 -2.88
CA ALA A 266 9.14 3.85 -1.94
C ALA A 266 10.54 3.23 -2.00
N SER A 267 10.66 1.91 -2.27
CA SER A 267 11.95 1.21 -2.17
C SER A 267 12.65 0.94 -3.50
N VAL A 268 11.90 0.48 -4.53
CA VAL A 268 12.49 0.01 -5.79
C VAL A 268 13.24 1.12 -6.55
N PRO A 269 12.69 2.32 -6.75
CA PRO A 269 13.42 3.41 -7.42
C PRO A 269 14.71 3.79 -6.70
N VAL A 270 14.67 3.85 -5.37
CA VAL A 270 15.84 4.16 -4.52
C VAL A 270 16.90 3.07 -4.69
N ALA A 271 16.51 1.79 -4.66
CA ALA A 271 17.43 0.68 -4.85
C ALA A 271 18.06 0.65 -6.26
N VAL A 272 17.27 0.96 -7.29
CA VAL A 272 17.79 1.06 -8.68
C VAL A 272 18.77 2.21 -8.81
N TYR A 273 18.51 3.36 -8.19
CA TYR A 273 19.47 4.48 -8.18
C TYR A 273 20.72 4.14 -7.38
N ALA A 274 20.58 3.52 -6.21
CA ALA A 274 21.74 3.09 -5.42
C ALA A 274 22.67 2.16 -6.18
N GLN A 275 22.09 1.20 -6.92
CA GLN A 275 22.85 0.31 -7.81
C GLN A 275 23.53 1.07 -8.95
N GLY A 276 22.80 2.00 -9.60
CA GLY A 276 23.33 2.78 -10.72
C GLY A 276 24.46 3.74 -10.31
N LEU A 277 24.38 4.28 -9.09
CA LEU A 277 25.39 5.18 -8.51
C LEU A 277 26.55 4.43 -7.83
N GLY A 278 26.42 3.12 -7.60
CA GLY A 278 27.44 2.31 -6.91
C GLY A 278 27.64 2.70 -5.44
N VAL A 279 26.59 3.16 -4.73
CA VAL A 279 26.71 3.60 -3.34
C VAL A 279 26.83 2.41 -2.38
N PRO A 280 27.46 2.60 -1.18
CA PRO A 280 27.54 1.56 -0.16
C PRO A 280 26.16 1.11 0.33
N HIS A 281 26.07 -0.14 0.81
CA HIS A 281 24.82 -0.73 1.30
C HIS A 281 24.14 0.08 2.40
N GLU A 282 24.91 0.59 3.37
CA GLU A 282 24.37 1.46 4.43
C GLU A 282 23.70 2.73 3.86
N LYS A 283 24.31 3.35 2.83
CA LYS A 283 23.71 4.52 2.18
C LYS A 283 22.40 4.18 1.48
N LEU A 284 22.30 2.99 0.85
CA LEU A 284 21.04 2.47 0.30
C LEU A 284 19.99 2.31 1.41
N LEU A 285 20.31 1.64 2.51
CA LEU A 285 19.37 1.46 3.64
C LEU A 285 18.86 2.79 4.15
N ARG A 286 19.72 3.80 4.31
CA ARG A 286 19.32 5.14 4.76
C ARG A 286 18.48 5.89 3.71
N GLY A 287 18.74 5.71 2.43
CA GLY A 287 17.92 6.26 1.36
C GLY A 287 16.49 5.68 1.39
N VAL A 288 16.37 4.34 1.58
CA VAL A 288 15.06 3.68 1.72
C VAL A 288 14.38 4.09 3.03
N LEU A 289 15.12 4.17 4.13
CA LEU A 289 14.62 4.67 5.41
C LEU A 289 13.99 6.07 5.27
N LEU A 290 14.69 7.00 4.62
CA LEU A 290 14.16 8.35 4.38
C LEU A 290 12.90 8.30 3.52
N SER A 291 12.91 7.50 2.45
CA SER A 291 11.76 7.31 1.58
C SER A 291 10.52 6.82 2.35
N ASP A 292 10.69 5.83 3.23
CA ASP A 292 9.60 5.28 4.02
C ASP A 292 9.08 6.29 5.05
N LEU A 293 9.97 6.99 5.77
CA LEU A 293 9.61 8.03 6.74
C LEU A 293 8.76 9.13 6.07
N ILE A 294 9.20 9.65 4.92
CA ILE A 294 8.46 10.67 4.17
C ILE A 294 7.13 10.12 3.66
N THR A 295 7.11 8.89 3.12
CA THR A 295 5.88 8.25 2.65
C THR A 295 4.85 8.15 3.77
N VAL A 296 5.26 7.67 4.95
CA VAL A 296 4.38 7.54 6.12
C VAL A 296 3.89 8.91 6.60
N ALA A 297 4.78 9.89 6.72
CA ALA A 297 4.43 11.26 7.15
C ALA A 297 3.37 11.89 6.23
N LEU A 298 3.55 11.82 4.92
CA LEU A 298 2.59 12.34 3.95
C LEU A 298 1.24 11.62 4.03
N LYS A 299 1.25 10.28 4.25
CA LYS A 299 0.03 9.49 4.37
C LYS A 299 -0.76 9.77 5.64
N GLN A 300 -0.14 10.26 6.71
CA GLN A 300 -0.87 10.65 7.93
C GLN A 300 -1.91 11.74 7.65
N GLY A 301 -1.57 12.74 6.82
CA GLY A 301 -2.49 13.82 6.46
C GLY A 301 -3.57 13.42 5.43
N ILE A 302 -3.31 12.41 4.62
CA ILE A 302 -4.17 11.96 3.51
C ILE A 302 -5.18 10.90 3.99
N GLY A 303 -4.77 10.03 4.90
CA GLY A 303 -5.54 8.85 5.33
C GLY A 303 -5.22 7.60 4.50
N LYS A 304 -5.66 6.42 5.00
CA LYS A 304 -5.30 5.12 4.40
C LYS A 304 -5.98 4.88 3.06
N LEU A 305 -7.27 5.19 2.94
CA LEU A 305 -8.07 5.07 1.73
C LEU A 305 -8.63 6.45 1.33
N SER A 306 -8.41 6.86 0.10
CA SER A 306 -8.79 8.17 -0.45
C SER A 306 -8.83 8.10 -1.97
N ALA A 307 -9.47 9.06 -2.62
CA ALA A 307 -9.32 9.28 -4.06
C ALA A 307 -7.93 9.82 -4.43
N TYR A 308 -7.15 10.29 -3.47
CA TYR A 308 -5.75 10.67 -3.70
C TYR A 308 -4.87 9.41 -3.80
N CYS A 309 -4.14 9.27 -4.87
CA CYS A 309 -3.32 8.08 -5.13
C CYS A 309 -2.13 7.99 -4.17
N GLY A 310 -2.03 6.89 -3.43
CA GLY A 310 -0.91 6.63 -2.52
C GLY A 310 0.47 6.55 -3.20
N ALA A 311 0.48 6.29 -4.52
CA ALA A 311 1.71 6.32 -5.31
C ALA A 311 2.38 7.70 -5.29
N VAL A 312 1.62 8.80 -5.15
CA VAL A 312 2.18 10.16 -5.06
C VAL A 312 3.02 10.31 -3.80
N SER A 313 2.48 9.94 -2.63
CA SER A 313 3.23 10.00 -1.37
C SER A 313 4.50 9.14 -1.42
N ALA A 314 4.39 7.92 -1.95
CA ALA A 314 5.52 7.01 -2.08
C ALA A 314 6.53 7.46 -3.15
N GLY A 315 6.08 8.08 -4.23
CA GLY A 315 6.94 8.72 -5.22
C GLY A 315 7.73 9.89 -4.64
N CYS A 316 7.06 10.77 -3.86
CA CYS A 316 7.73 11.85 -3.13
C CYS A 316 8.79 11.30 -2.16
N GLY A 317 8.44 10.24 -1.41
CA GLY A 317 9.39 9.53 -0.55
C GLY A 317 10.59 9.01 -1.33
N ALA A 318 10.35 8.32 -2.46
CA ALA A 318 11.42 7.83 -3.33
C ALA A 318 12.32 8.97 -3.85
N GLY A 319 11.72 10.11 -4.25
CA GLY A 319 12.48 11.30 -4.64
C GLY A 319 13.39 11.82 -3.53
N ALA A 320 12.90 11.87 -2.30
CA ALA A 320 13.69 12.24 -1.13
C ALA A 320 14.84 11.25 -0.88
N GLY A 321 14.55 9.93 -0.96
CA GLY A 321 15.57 8.88 -0.83
C GLY A 321 16.64 8.96 -1.92
N ILE A 322 16.26 9.19 -3.17
CA ILE A 322 17.20 9.36 -4.29
C ILE A 322 18.04 10.63 -4.09
N ALA A 323 17.42 11.76 -3.69
CA ALA A 323 18.14 13.00 -3.39
C ALA A 323 19.19 12.78 -2.29
N TYR A 324 18.85 12.01 -1.25
CA TYR A 324 19.81 11.61 -0.21
C TYR A 324 20.98 10.80 -0.81
N LEU A 325 20.72 9.83 -1.69
CA LEU A 325 21.80 9.06 -2.36
C LEU A 325 22.74 9.94 -3.19
N MET A 326 22.22 11.04 -3.72
CA MET A 326 22.96 12.03 -4.52
C MET A 326 23.55 13.15 -3.69
N ASP A 327 23.67 12.97 -2.36
CA ASP A 327 24.30 13.89 -1.42
C ASP A 327 23.66 15.30 -1.36
N CYS A 328 22.36 15.40 -1.67
CA CYS A 328 21.61 16.63 -1.49
C CYS A 328 21.58 17.08 -0.03
N THR A 329 21.61 18.38 0.21
CA THR A 329 21.41 18.98 1.53
C THR A 329 20.00 18.74 2.04
N ASN A 330 19.74 18.98 3.33
CA ASN A 330 18.39 18.84 3.89
C ASN A 330 17.40 19.79 3.20
N GLU A 331 17.81 21.04 2.95
CA GLU A 331 16.97 22.04 2.26
C GLU A 331 16.66 21.64 0.82
N GLU A 332 17.63 21.07 0.10
CA GLU A 332 17.38 20.54 -1.25
C GLU A 332 16.38 19.39 -1.23
N ILE A 333 16.48 18.47 -0.26
CA ILE A 333 15.53 17.35 -0.10
C ILE A 333 14.11 17.88 0.20
N GLU A 334 13.98 18.89 1.06
CA GLU A 334 12.68 19.53 1.33
C GLU A 334 12.08 20.14 0.06
N LYS A 335 12.88 20.85 -0.75
CA LYS A 335 12.46 21.39 -2.05
C LYS A 335 12.02 20.27 -3.02
N VAL A 336 12.75 19.15 -3.06
CA VAL A 336 12.35 17.98 -3.88
C VAL A 336 10.98 17.48 -3.46
N ILE A 337 10.70 17.35 -2.18
CA ILE A 337 9.40 16.88 -1.66
C ILE A 337 8.29 17.87 -2.06
N SER A 338 8.48 19.18 -1.84
CA SER A 338 7.50 20.22 -2.19
C SER A 338 7.21 20.24 -3.69
N ASN A 339 8.24 20.22 -4.53
CA ASN A 339 8.10 20.16 -5.98
C ASN A 339 7.36 18.89 -6.44
N ALA A 340 7.74 17.73 -5.90
CA ALA A 340 7.10 16.45 -6.25
C ALA A 340 5.61 16.41 -5.89
N LEU A 341 5.25 16.97 -4.73
CA LEU A 341 3.85 17.14 -4.33
C LEU A 341 3.10 18.05 -5.30
N ALA A 342 3.67 19.20 -5.66
CA ALA A 342 3.05 20.13 -6.60
C ALA A 342 2.83 19.50 -7.99
N ILE A 343 3.82 18.74 -8.49
CA ILE A 343 3.76 18.09 -9.82
C ILE A 343 2.71 16.97 -9.85
N SER A 344 2.66 16.13 -8.80
CA SER A 344 1.97 14.84 -8.88
C SER A 344 0.61 14.78 -8.18
N SER A 345 0.18 15.83 -7.46
CA SER A 345 -1.03 15.82 -6.61
C SER A 345 -2.38 15.77 -7.34
N GLY A 346 -2.38 15.49 -8.63
CA GLY A 346 -3.59 15.26 -9.44
C GLY A 346 -3.89 13.80 -9.77
N LEU A 347 -3.06 12.84 -9.36
CA LEU A 347 -3.28 11.42 -9.66
C LEU A 347 -4.38 10.83 -8.78
N LEU A 348 -5.46 10.34 -9.42
CA LEU A 348 -6.60 9.76 -8.74
C LEU A 348 -6.39 8.27 -8.43
N CYS A 349 -6.85 7.85 -7.25
CA CYS A 349 -6.96 6.46 -6.86
C CYS A 349 -8.37 5.94 -7.16
N ASP A 350 -8.50 5.11 -8.17
CA ASP A 350 -9.72 4.45 -8.62
C ASP A 350 -9.71 2.94 -8.33
N GLY A 351 -9.06 2.53 -7.22
CA GLY A 351 -8.93 1.15 -6.76
C GLY A 351 -7.69 0.42 -7.28
N ALA A 352 -7.47 -0.78 -6.76
CA ALA A 352 -6.32 -1.63 -7.13
C ALA A 352 -6.58 -2.31 -8.47
N LYS A 353 -5.67 -2.15 -9.45
CA LYS A 353 -5.75 -2.73 -10.79
C LYS A 353 -4.48 -2.50 -11.61
N SER A 354 -4.43 -3.06 -12.81
CA SER A 354 -3.25 -2.98 -13.70
C SER A 354 -2.79 -1.54 -13.98
N SER A 355 -3.70 -0.54 -14.05
CA SER A 355 -3.33 0.86 -14.27
C SER A 355 -2.51 1.49 -13.13
N CYS A 356 -2.43 0.85 -11.95
CA CYS A 356 -1.57 1.30 -10.86
C CYS A 356 -0.10 1.38 -11.27
N ALA A 357 0.38 0.45 -12.11
CA ALA A 357 1.74 0.44 -12.62
C ALA A 357 2.10 1.73 -13.38
N ALA A 358 1.18 2.22 -14.23
CA ALA A 358 1.37 3.47 -14.95
C ALA A 358 1.39 4.68 -14.00
N LYS A 359 0.49 4.72 -13.01
CA LYS A 359 0.44 5.80 -12.00
C LYS A 359 1.70 5.85 -11.14
N ILE A 360 2.25 4.69 -10.79
CA ILE A 360 3.55 4.57 -10.09
C ILE A 360 4.67 5.15 -10.96
N SER A 361 4.76 4.74 -12.23
CA SER A 361 5.75 5.30 -13.15
C SER A 361 5.68 6.82 -13.24
N MET A 362 4.47 7.40 -13.31
CA MET A 362 4.28 8.86 -13.35
C MET A 362 4.67 9.54 -12.05
N SER A 363 4.37 8.94 -10.91
CA SER A 363 4.75 9.50 -9.60
C SER A 363 6.27 9.50 -9.40
N VAL A 364 6.95 8.44 -9.82
CA VAL A 364 8.41 8.34 -9.77
C VAL A 364 9.05 9.36 -10.74
N GLU A 365 8.49 9.52 -11.95
CA GLU A 365 8.95 10.56 -12.89
C GLU A 365 8.85 11.95 -12.30
N GLY A 366 7.67 12.30 -11.75
CA GLY A 366 7.45 13.60 -11.15
C GLY A 366 8.41 13.91 -9.99
N ALA A 367 8.77 12.89 -9.21
CA ALA A 367 9.72 13.04 -8.11
C ALA A 367 11.17 13.20 -8.60
N ILE A 368 11.56 12.50 -9.66
CA ILE A 368 12.89 12.65 -10.27
C ILE A 368 13.00 14.01 -10.99
N LEU A 369 11.95 14.42 -11.71
CA LEU A 369 11.89 15.77 -12.28
C LEU A 369 12.02 16.84 -11.20
N ALA A 370 11.37 16.68 -10.05
CA ALA A 370 11.52 17.57 -8.90
C ALA A 370 12.97 17.67 -8.41
N LEU A 371 13.69 16.55 -8.39
CA LEU A 371 15.12 16.50 -8.05
C LEU A 371 15.97 17.20 -9.12
N ASP A 372 15.71 16.94 -10.40
CA ASP A 372 16.41 17.59 -11.50
C ASP A 372 16.23 19.11 -11.49
N MET A 373 15.00 19.58 -11.15
CA MET A 373 14.73 21.00 -10.95
C MET A 373 15.64 21.58 -9.85
N VAL A 374 15.69 20.94 -8.69
CA VAL A 374 16.51 21.40 -7.56
C VAL A 374 18.00 21.42 -7.91
N LYS A 375 18.50 20.40 -8.63
CA LYS A 375 19.88 20.35 -9.09
C LYS A 375 20.24 21.44 -10.12
N ASN A 376 19.25 22.08 -10.72
CA ASN A 376 19.40 23.22 -11.64
C ASN A 376 18.94 24.54 -11.00
N ASP A 377 18.97 24.63 -9.68
CA ASP A 377 18.56 25.81 -8.89
C ASP A 377 17.12 26.30 -9.18
N CYS A 378 16.25 25.37 -9.60
CA CYS A 378 14.85 25.63 -9.89
C CYS A 378 13.97 24.97 -8.82
N ALA A 379 13.06 25.75 -8.23
CA ALA A 379 12.03 25.24 -7.33
C ALA A 379 10.77 26.10 -7.44
N PHE A 380 9.63 25.49 -7.21
CA PHE A 380 8.38 26.24 -7.05
C PHE A 380 8.47 27.14 -5.80
N ARG A 381 7.82 28.29 -5.85
CA ARG A 381 7.82 29.28 -4.77
C ARG A 381 6.55 29.19 -3.96
N PRO A 382 6.55 29.62 -2.70
CA PRO A 382 5.33 29.83 -1.94
C PRO A 382 4.33 30.67 -2.74
N GLY A 383 3.08 30.16 -2.83
CA GLY A 383 2.04 30.78 -3.65
C GLY A 383 1.91 30.24 -5.08
N ASP A 384 2.84 29.39 -5.54
CA ASP A 384 2.67 28.65 -6.79
C ASP A 384 1.65 27.50 -6.56
N GLY A 385 0.38 27.81 -6.74
CA GLY A 385 -0.72 26.85 -6.53
C GLY A 385 -0.83 26.38 -5.09
N ILE A 386 -0.57 25.07 -4.85
CA ILE A 386 -0.67 24.45 -3.52
C ILE A 386 0.62 24.57 -2.69
N VAL A 387 1.70 25.08 -3.25
CA VAL A 387 2.98 25.24 -2.55
C VAL A 387 2.86 26.34 -1.50
N GLN A 388 3.28 26.01 -0.27
CA GLN A 388 3.23 26.90 0.89
C GLN A 388 4.64 27.32 1.33
N GLU A 389 4.75 28.13 2.39
CA GLU A 389 6.03 28.66 2.91
C GLU A 389 6.99 27.53 3.34
N THR A 390 6.47 26.46 3.91
CA THR A 390 7.27 25.29 4.33
C THR A 390 6.82 24.03 3.65
N THR A 391 7.70 23.03 3.61
CA THR A 391 7.37 21.69 3.10
C THR A 391 6.30 21.01 3.96
N ASP A 392 6.31 21.23 5.27
CA ASP A 392 5.27 20.74 6.18
C ASP A 392 3.90 21.36 5.88
N ASP A 393 3.85 22.67 5.60
CA ASP A 393 2.60 23.35 5.24
C ASP A 393 2.09 22.91 3.87
N THR A 394 2.97 22.67 2.91
CA THR A 394 2.64 22.10 1.60
C THR A 394 2.05 20.70 1.76
N ALA A 395 2.68 19.83 2.55
CA ALA A 395 2.18 18.51 2.88
C ALA A 395 0.82 18.56 3.59
N ALA A 396 0.63 19.49 4.52
CA ALA A 396 -0.65 19.71 5.20
C ALA A 396 -1.75 20.21 4.24
N ALA A 397 -1.43 21.07 3.29
CA ALA A 397 -2.36 21.54 2.26
C ALA A 397 -2.81 20.38 1.36
N VAL A 398 -1.87 19.56 0.87
CA VAL A 398 -2.16 18.35 0.12
C VAL A 398 -3.01 17.36 0.94
N GLY A 399 -2.67 17.16 2.20
CA GLY A 399 -3.44 16.32 3.12
C GLY A 399 -4.91 16.78 3.26
N ARG A 400 -5.16 18.09 3.38
CA ARG A 400 -6.52 18.65 3.42
C ARG A 400 -7.29 18.44 2.11
N ILE A 401 -6.64 18.65 0.97
CA ILE A 401 -7.24 18.39 -0.34
C ILE A 401 -7.64 16.93 -0.45
N ALA A 402 -6.74 16.01 -0.10
CA ALA A 402 -6.95 14.58 -0.19
C ALA A 402 -8.02 14.05 0.77
N SER A 403 -7.97 14.48 2.05
CA SER A 403 -8.85 13.94 3.10
C SER A 403 -10.23 14.60 3.15
N ARG A 404 -10.35 15.88 2.72
CA ARG A 404 -11.60 16.64 2.75
C ARG A 404 -12.11 16.99 1.36
N GLY A 405 -11.23 17.53 0.50
CA GLY A 405 -11.60 17.98 -0.84
C GLY A 405 -12.01 16.85 -1.78
N MET A 406 -11.38 15.68 -1.67
CA MET A 406 -11.61 14.55 -2.56
C MET A 406 -12.71 13.57 -2.09
N VAL A 407 -13.42 13.84 -1.00
CA VAL A 407 -14.53 12.97 -0.54
C VAL A 407 -15.62 12.81 -1.60
N GLY A 408 -16.01 13.91 -2.27
CA GLY A 408 -16.96 13.89 -3.38
C GLY A 408 -16.42 13.12 -4.58
N THR A 409 -15.16 13.35 -4.91
CA THR A 409 -14.45 12.65 -6.00
C THR A 409 -14.40 11.13 -5.74
N ASP A 410 -14.13 10.70 -4.51
CA ASP A 410 -14.10 9.28 -4.16
C ASP A 410 -15.47 8.62 -4.32
N ARG A 411 -16.54 9.30 -3.91
CA ARG A 411 -17.92 8.83 -4.12
C ARG A 411 -18.26 8.69 -5.60
N GLU A 412 -17.87 9.66 -6.41
CA GLU A 412 -18.14 9.66 -7.85
C GLU A 412 -17.36 8.54 -8.56
N ILE A 413 -16.08 8.35 -8.21
CA ILE A 413 -15.28 7.22 -8.72
C ILE A 413 -16.00 5.89 -8.45
N ILE A 414 -16.50 5.70 -7.23
CA ILE A 414 -17.21 4.47 -6.85
C ILE A 414 -18.48 4.28 -7.68
N ARG A 415 -19.30 5.34 -7.88
CA ARG A 415 -20.49 5.29 -8.75
C ARG A 415 -20.14 4.86 -10.16
N VAL A 416 -19.17 5.51 -10.78
CA VAL A 416 -18.68 5.16 -12.13
C VAL A 416 -18.24 3.69 -12.18
N MET A 417 -17.49 3.22 -11.18
CA MET A 417 -17.04 1.82 -11.12
C MET A 417 -18.18 0.82 -10.96
N LEU A 418 -19.25 1.21 -10.28
CA LEU A 418 -20.44 0.36 -10.09
C LEU A 418 -21.43 0.45 -11.26
N GLY A 419 -21.23 1.38 -12.19
CA GLY A 419 -22.16 1.64 -13.31
C GLY A 419 -23.45 2.34 -12.86
N GLU A 420 -23.40 3.05 -11.72
CA GLU A 420 -24.49 3.86 -11.22
C GLU A 420 -24.49 5.21 -11.98
N SER A 421 -25.59 5.56 -12.61
CA SER A 421 -25.80 6.83 -13.33
C SER A 421 -26.23 7.95 -12.39
#